data_f951c5bc868b4da3578cff5f4d932121
#
_entry.id   f951c5bc868b4da3578cff5f4d932121
#
_cell.length_a   1.000
_cell.length_b   1.000
_cell.length_c   1.000
_cell.angle_alpha   90.00
_cell.angle_beta   90.00
_cell.angle_gamma   90.00
#
_symmetry.space_group_name_H-M   'P 1'
#
loop_
_entity.id
_entity.type
_entity.pdbx_description
1 polymer ?
#
loop_
_entity_poly.entity_id
_entity_poly.type
_entity_poly.pdbx_seq_one_letter_code
_entity_poly.pdbx_strand_id
1 'polypeptide(L)'
;MMKHLLGAVLALAACAAQAAPRFVYSPYQFLPLAGLARAGGPDALTLAFATGECGDEQWGERTGDAIAASHVPAFVKAGSDYIISTGGGGAKFTCASDAGMERFIARYASPRLLGIDFDIEDGQSLEQVDSLVQRIATAHKRHPQLRMSFTVATHAADDGSLRSLNPLGETILAAVRRHGLRDAVFNLMVMDYGDAAPNVCVAAGGRCDMARSALQAAHNVHAKYALPYAQIELTPMIGINDVASNVFSVADARALAQGVKALKLAGLHFWSLDRDTPCSTPTPAASPICSAVDAPAGAFTQAMRAALP
;
A
#
# COMPACT_ATOMS: atom_id res chain seq x y z
N MET A 1 -21.56 -66.92 16.28
CA MET A 1 -22.17 -65.60 15.98
C MET A 1 -21.22 -64.53 16.49
N MET A 2 -20.44 -63.96 15.58
CA MET A 2 -19.41 -62.93 15.91
C MET A 2 -19.90 -61.60 15.30
N LYS A 3 -20.24 -60.60 16.14
CA LYS A 3 -20.70 -59.30 15.72
C LYS A 3 -19.46 -58.38 15.50
N HIS A 4 -19.22 -57.97 14.27
CA HIS A 4 -18.22 -56.95 13.95
C HIS A 4 -18.82 -55.57 14.19
N LEU A 5 -18.29 -54.83 15.17
CA LEU A 5 -18.52 -53.37 15.31
C LEU A 5 -17.57 -52.64 14.38
N LEU A 6 -18.12 -51.98 13.34
CA LEU A 6 -17.40 -50.95 12.59
C LEU A 6 -17.44 -49.62 13.35
N GLY A 7 -16.32 -49.19 13.87
CA GLY A 7 -16.16 -47.85 14.42
C GLY A 7 -15.86 -46.85 13.28
N ALA A 8 -16.80 -45.92 13.05
CA ALA A 8 -16.57 -44.79 12.14
C ALA A 8 -15.72 -43.72 12.84
N VAL A 9 -14.53 -43.49 12.35
CA VAL A 9 -13.68 -42.38 12.79
C VAL A 9 -14.09 -41.12 12.00
N LEU A 10 -14.79 -40.18 12.65
CA LEU A 10 -15.01 -38.83 12.11
C LEU A 10 -13.72 -38.04 12.24
N ALA A 11 -13.05 -37.76 11.11
CA ALA A 11 -11.98 -36.80 11.04
C ALA A 11 -12.57 -35.37 11.05
N LEU A 12 -12.50 -34.69 12.20
CA LEU A 12 -12.75 -33.22 12.24
C LEU A 12 -11.60 -32.49 11.52
N ALA A 13 -11.88 -32.01 10.34
CA ALA A 13 -10.99 -31.03 9.69
C ALA A 13 -11.13 -29.71 10.46
N ALA A 14 -10.13 -29.38 11.28
CA ALA A 14 -10.00 -28.05 11.87
C ALA A 14 -9.65 -27.07 10.77
N CYS A 15 -10.62 -26.29 10.28
CA CYS A 15 -10.36 -25.08 9.52
C CYS A 15 -9.63 -24.11 10.47
N ALA A 16 -8.30 -23.98 10.32
CA ALA A 16 -7.57 -22.90 10.95
C ALA A 16 -8.12 -21.60 10.36
N ALA A 17 -8.88 -20.87 11.15
CA ALA A 17 -9.27 -19.51 10.80
C ALA A 17 -7.99 -18.69 10.74
N GLN A 18 -7.59 -18.27 9.53
CA GLN A 18 -6.50 -17.31 9.35
C GLN A 18 -6.93 -16.02 10.06
N ALA A 19 -6.12 -15.56 11.00
CA ALA A 19 -6.36 -14.28 11.65
C ALA A 19 -6.37 -13.20 10.57
N ALA A 20 -7.37 -12.31 10.61
CA ALA A 20 -7.39 -11.16 9.71
C ALA A 20 -6.07 -10.37 9.86
N PRO A 21 -5.50 -9.85 8.76
CA PRO A 21 -4.27 -9.07 8.84
C PRO A 21 -4.47 -7.91 9.83
N ARG A 22 -3.45 -7.68 10.68
CA ARG A 22 -3.45 -6.55 11.60
C ARG A 22 -3.58 -5.25 10.80
N PHE A 23 -4.45 -4.34 11.25
CA PHE A 23 -4.55 -3.00 10.68
C PHE A 23 -3.18 -2.29 10.72
N VAL A 24 -2.80 -1.63 9.62
CA VAL A 24 -1.54 -0.90 9.50
C VAL A 24 -1.82 0.56 9.15
N TYR A 25 -1.24 1.48 9.93
CA TYR A 25 -1.12 2.89 9.59
C TYR A 25 0.35 3.20 9.33
N SER A 26 0.71 3.47 8.09
CA SER A 26 2.11 3.57 7.66
C SER A 26 2.26 4.59 6.51
N PRO A 27 2.42 5.89 6.80
CA PRO A 27 2.70 6.88 5.77
C PRO A 27 3.95 6.55 4.96
N TYR A 28 3.94 6.88 3.67
CA TYR A 28 5.13 6.77 2.83
C TYR A 28 6.15 7.85 3.17
N GLN A 29 7.42 7.49 3.14
CA GLN A 29 8.55 8.41 3.20
C GLN A 29 9.51 8.16 2.04
N PHE A 30 9.80 9.21 1.24
CA PHE A 30 10.67 9.10 0.08
C PHE A 30 12.13 9.30 0.48
N LEU A 31 12.86 8.23 0.69
CA LEU A 31 14.22 8.26 1.25
C LEU A 31 15.24 9.08 0.46
N PRO A 32 15.20 9.15 -0.90
CA PRO A 32 16.10 10.03 -1.64
C PRO A 32 16.01 11.50 -1.23
N LEU A 33 14.85 11.98 -0.75
CA LEU A 33 14.65 13.35 -0.25
C LEU A 33 14.88 13.47 1.26
N ALA A 34 14.44 12.46 2.03
CA ALA A 34 14.36 12.56 3.49
C ALA A 34 15.69 12.31 4.20
N GLY A 35 16.69 11.72 3.54
CA GLY A 35 17.92 11.27 4.18
C GLY A 35 17.66 10.09 5.14
N LEU A 36 17.83 10.28 6.45
CA LEU A 36 17.46 9.29 7.44
C LEU A 36 15.97 9.39 7.78
N ALA A 37 15.23 8.31 7.61
CA ALA A 37 13.86 8.22 8.05
C ALA A 37 13.75 8.55 9.54
N ARG A 38 12.78 9.39 9.89
CA ARG A 38 12.57 9.81 11.28
C ARG A 38 11.91 8.66 12.07
N ALA A 39 12.72 7.81 12.65
CA ALA A 39 12.23 6.88 13.65
C ALA A 39 11.65 7.65 14.86
N GLY A 40 10.43 7.30 15.29
CA GLY A 40 9.76 7.96 16.43
C GLY A 40 8.56 8.84 16.07
N GLY A 41 8.13 8.81 14.81
CA GLY A 41 6.89 9.43 14.31
C GLY A 41 5.67 8.49 14.36
N PRO A 42 5.00 8.22 13.23
CA PRO A 42 3.93 7.23 13.12
C PRO A 42 4.36 5.84 13.62
N ASP A 43 3.41 4.98 13.97
CA ASP A 43 3.68 3.63 14.49
C ASP A 43 4.50 2.77 13.51
N ALA A 44 4.32 3.01 12.20
CA ALA A 44 5.13 2.44 11.13
C ALA A 44 5.38 3.46 10.03
N LEU A 45 6.39 3.24 9.20
CA LEU A 45 6.67 3.99 7.97
C LEU A 45 6.81 3.03 6.79
N THR A 46 6.28 3.45 5.64
CA THR A 46 6.54 2.78 4.36
C THR A 46 7.69 3.50 3.67
N LEU A 47 8.84 2.85 3.61
CA LEU A 47 10.06 3.42 3.03
C LEU A 47 10.04 3.23 1.50
N ALA A 48 10.09 4.31 0.74
CA ALA A 48 9.94 4.36 -0.72
C ALA A 48 11.20 4.92 -1.39
N PHE A 49 11.65 4.41 -2.49
CA PHE A 49 11.32 3.16 -3.14
C PHE A 49 12.60 2.40 -3.51
N ALA A 50 12.59 1.08 -3.32
CA ALA A 50 13.59 0.21 -3.90
C ALA A 50 13.25 -0.05 -5.38
N THR A 51 14.18 0.12 -6.29
CA THR A 51 13.98 0.00 -7.74
C THR A 51 15.02 -0.92 -8.38
N GLY A 52 14.73 -1.43 -9.56
CA GLY A 52 15.64 -2.34 -10.29
C GLY A 52 15.33 -3.81 -10.04
N GLU A 53 16.37 -4.66 -10.06
CA GLU A 53 16.21 -6.11 -9.88
C GLU A 53 16.33 -6.50 -8.41
N CYS A 54 15.49 -7.43 -7.95
CA CYS A 54 15.48 -7.93 -6.58
C CYS A 54 16.84 -8.52 -6.15
N GLY A 55 17.35 -8.06 -5.01
CA GLY A 55 18.67 -8.44 -4.49
C GLY A 55 19.84 -7.63 -5.03
N ASP A 56 19.59 -6.76 -6.04
CA ASP A 56 20.55 -5.81 -6.60
C ASP A 56 19.90 -4.40 -6.73
N GLU A 57 18.82 -4.17 -5.99
CA GLU A 57 18.01 -2.96 -6.04
C GLU A 57 18.76 -1.70 -5.61
N GLN A 58 18.29 -0.57 -6.14
CA GLN A 58 18.80 0.77 -5.86
C GLN A 58 17.70 1.65 -5.21
N TRP A 59 18.13 2.68 -4.51
CA TRP A 59 17.30 3.72 -3.89
C TRP A 59 17.81 5.09 -4.37
N GLY A 60 17.42 5.47 -5.56
CA GLY A 60 18.07 6.57 -6.27
C GLY A 60 19.54 6.21 -6.54
N GLU A 61 20.48 7.01 -6.03
CA GLU A 61 21.93 6.78 -6.19
C GLU A 61 22.54 5.84 -5.14
N ARG A 62 21.74 5.32 -4.20
CA ARG A 62 22.20 4.48 -3.09
C ARG A 62 21.86 3.02 -3.32
N THR A 63 22.77 2.12 -2.95
CA THR A 63 22.52 0.68 -2.99
C THR A 63 21.58 0.24 -1.88
N GLY A 64 20.87 -0.89 -2.07
CA GLY A 64 20.05 -1.50 -1.03
C GLY A 64 20.82 -1.77 0.27
N ASP A 65 22.08 -2.22 0.17
CA ASP A 65 22.96 -2.44 1.34
C ASP A 65 23.22 -1.14 2.12
N ALA A 66 23.46 -0.03 1.43
CA ALA A 66 23.69 1.26 2.08
C ALA A 66 22.43 1.78 2.79
N ILE A 67 21.25 1.56 2.20
CA ILE A 67 19.96 1.90 2.83
C ILE A 67 19.71 1.00 4.04
N ALA A 68 19.84 -0.31 3.90
CA ALA A 68 19.63 -1.23 4.99
C ALA A 68 20.56 -0.93 6.19
N ALA A 69 21.86 -0.74 5.94
CA ALA A 69 22.84 -0.42 6.97
C ALA A 69 22.55 0.89 7.73
N SER A 70 21.99 1.90 7.04
CA SER A 70 21.69 3.19 7.66
C SER A 70 20.33 3.25 8.36
N HIS A 71 19.29 2.55 7.86
CA HIS A 71 17.92 2.69 8.34
C HIS A 71 17.49 1.57 9.28
N VAL A 72 17.76 0.30 8.94
CA VAL A 72 17.27 -0.84 9.74
C VAL A 72 17.69 -0.76 11.23
N PRO A 73 18.96 -0.47 11.58
CA PRO A 73 19.35 -0.32 12.98
C PRO A 73 18.65 0.84 13.68
N ALA A 74 18.37 1.94 12.98
CA ALA A 74 17.67 3.09 13.53
C ALA A 74 16.22 2.74 13.90
N PHE A 75 15.49 2.02 13.04
CA PHE A 75 14.13 1.56 13.32
C PHE A 75 14.10 0.56 14.48
N VAL A 76 15.02 -0.40 14.49
CA VAL A 76 15.15 -1.37 15.61
C VAL A 76 15.40 -0.65 16.93
N LYS A 77 16.34 0.31 16.95
CA LYS A 77 16.68 1.10 18.15
C LYS A 77 15.50 1.94 18.63
N ALA A 78 14.73 2.53 17.71
CA ALA A 78 13.56 3.34 18.06
C ALA A 78 12.33 2.50 18.45
N GLY A 79 12.35 1.18 18.21
CA GLY A 79 11.19 0.33 18.39
C GLY A 79 10.07 0.61 17.37
N SER A 80 10.38 1.28 16.25
CA SER A 80 9.44 1.66 15.21
C SER A 80 9.39 0.59 14.13
N ASP A 81 8.18 0.27 13.68
CA ASP A 81 7.96 -0.68 12.60
C ASP A 81 8.14 -0.02 11.23
N TYR A 82 8.42 -0.82 10.19
CA TYR A 82 8.56 -0.32 8.81
C TYR A 82 8.11 -1.34 7.77
N ILE A 83 7.76 -0.82 6.60
CA ILE A 83 7.50 -1.56 5.37
C ILE A 83 8.50 -1.09 4.32
N ILE A 84 9.01 -1.99 3.50
CA ILE A 84 9.83 -1.64 2.34
C ILE A 84 8.92 -1.59 1.12
N SER A 85 8.84 -0.42 0.45
CA SER A 85 8.11 -0.28 -0.80
C SER A 85 9.06 -0.27 -1.99
N THR A 86 8.61 -0.88 -3.09
CA THR A 86 9.39 -1.07 -4.32
C THR A 86 8.67 -0.45 -5.50
N GLY A 87 9.38 -0.05 -6.54
CA GLY A 87 8.81 0.52 -7.76
C GLY A 87 8.53 2.01 -7.64
N GLY A 88 7.24 2.40 -7.65
CA GLY A 88 6.79 3.80 -7.64
C GLY A 88 6.71 4.41 -9.03
N GLY A 89 6.13 5.62 -9.14
CA GLY A 89 5.90 6.32 -10.40
C GLY A 89 7.14 6.50 -11.26
N GLY A 90 7.08 6.05 -12.51
CA GLY A 90 8.19 6.13 -13.46
C GLY A 90 9.35 5.17 -13.20
N ALA A 91 9.26 4.30 -12.18
CA ALA A 91 10.29 3.33 -11.83
C ALA A 91 9.77 1.89 -11.89
N LYS A 92 10.69 0.91 -11.83
CA LYS A 92 10.35 -0.51 -11.90
C LYS A 92 11.07 -1.28 -10.80
N PHE A 93 10.40 -2.30 -10.32
CA PHE A 93 11.03 -3.35 -9.54
C PHE A 93 10.71 -4.70 -10.16
N THR A 94 11.74 -5.46 -10.51
CA THR A 94 11.61 -6.77 -11.14
C THR A 94 12.26 -7.85 -10.27
N CYS A 95 11.85 -9.08 -10.47
CA CYS A 95 12.47 -10.19 -9.78
C CYS A 95 12.48 -11.45 -10.66
N ALA A 96 13.65 -11.81 -11.15
CA ALA A 96 13.83 -12.95 -12.07
C ALA A 96 14.04 -14.29 -11.32
N SER A 97 14.40 -14.26 -10.03
CA SER A 97 14.75 -15.48 -9.30
C SER A 97 14.31 -15.48 -7.83
N ASP A 98 13.98 -16.67 -7.31
CA ASP A 98 13.69 -16.85 -5.89
C ASP A 98 14.89 -16.46 -5.00
N ALA A 99 16.13 -16.74 -5.45
CA ALA A 99 17.32 -16.36 -4.73
C ALA A 99 17.49 -14.83 -4.65
N GLY A 100 17.10 -14.08 -5.70
CA GLY A 100 17.07 -12.63 -5.69
C GLY A 100 16.07 -12.08 -4.67
N MET A 101 14.85 -12.62 -4.66
CA MET A 101 13.82 -12.23 -3.70
C MET A 101 14.24 -12.52 -2.25
N GLU A 102 14.85 -13.67 -2.00
CA GLU A 102 15.37 -14.00 -0.66
C GLU A 102 16.49 -13.04 -0.21
N ARG A 103 17.43 -12.67 -1.11
CA ARG A 103 18.47 -11.68 -0.81
C ARG A 103 17.84 -10.31 -0.48
N PHE A 104 16.83 -9.90 -1.26
CA PHE A 104 16.09 -8.67 -1.02
C PHE A 104 15.44 -8.67 0.35
N ILE A 105 14.68 -9.71 0.70
CA ILE A 105 14.02 -9.83 2.02
C ILE A 105 15.06 -9.86 3.14
N ALA A 106 16.12 -10.66 3.00
CA ALA A 106 17.16 -10.81 4.03
C ALA A 106 17.89 -9.50 4.31
N ARG A 107 18.10 -8.65 3.30
CA ARG A 107 18.77 -7.35 3.43
C ARG A 107 18.07 -6.42 4.40
N TYR A 108 16.74 -6.39 4.37
CA TYR A 108 15.94 -5.50 5.21
C TYR A 108 15.32 -6.21 6.42
N ALA A 109 15.61 -7.50 6.63
CA ALA A 109 15.01 -8.29 7.70
C ALA A 109 15.39 -7.76 9.08
N SER A 110 14.39 -7.58 9.92
CA SER A 110 14.53 -7.30 11.35
C SER A 110 13.23 -7.63 12.09
N PRO A 111 13.21 -7.64 13.44
CA PRO A 111 11.98 -7.81 14.20
C PRO A 111 10.95 -6.66 13.99
N ARG A 112 11.33 -5.59 13.26
CA ARG A 112 10.50 -4.42 12.99
C ARG A 112 10.00 -4.34 11.56
N LEU A 113 10.44 -5.25 10.67
CA LEU A 113 9.92 -5.35 9.32
C LEU A 113 8.50 -5.95 9.34
N LEU A 114 7.49 -5.14 9.02
CA LEU A 114 6.10 -5.59 8.94
C LEU A 114 5.82 -6.32 7.62
N GLY A 115 6.42 -5.88 6.53
CA GLY A 115 6.15 -6.44 5.21
C GLY A 115 6.86 -5.71 4.08
N ILE A 116 6.47 -6.11 2.88
CA ILE A 116 6.95 -5.52 1.63
C ILE A 116 5.74 -5.08 0.82
N ASP A 117 5.83 -3.87 0.30
CA ASP A 117 4.87 -3.27 -0.59
C ASP A 117 5.42 -3.24 -2.02
N PHE A 118 4.63 -3.67 -2.99
CA PHE A 118 4.99 -3.70 -4.39
C PHE A 118 4.15 -2.67 -5.13
N ASP A 119 4.72 -1.47 -5.31
CA ASP A 119 4.09 -0.36 -6.00
C ASP A 119 4.36 -0.46 -7.51
N ILE A 120 3.38 -1.01 -8.23
CA ILE A 120 3.50 -1.35 -9.64
C ILE A 120 2.56 -0.43 -10.43
N GLU A 121 3.14 0.63 -11.01
CA GLU A 121 2.37 1.68 -11.66
C GLU A 121 2.39 1.59 -13.19
N ASP A 122 3.57 1.34 -13.77
CA ASP A 122 3.75 1.25 -15.21
C ASP A 122 5.03 0.51 -15.62
N GLY A 123 5.26 0.46 -16.94
CA GLY A 123 6.55 0.11 -17.54
C GLY A 123 7.03 -1.34 -17.36
N GLN A 124 6.33 -2.19 -16.59
CA GLN A 124 6.63 -3.62 -16.50
C GLN A 124 5.84 -4.41 -17.54
N SER A 125 6.49 -5.41 -18.18
CA SER A 125 5.77 -6.34 -19.06
C SER A 125 4.92 -7.31 -18.24
N LEU A 126 3.93 -7.95 -18.90
CA LEU A 126 3.08 -8.96 -18.25
C LEU A 126 3.91 -10.12 -17.69
N GLU A 127 4.98 -10.52 -18.38
CA GLU A 127 5.89 -11.57 -17.94
C GLU A 127 6.70 -11.13 -16.71
N GLN A 128 7.12 -9.87 -16.64
CA GLN A 128 7.81 -9.32 -15.47
C GLN A 128 6.90 -9.27 -14.25
N VAL A 129 5.64 -8.85 -14.43
CA VAL A 129 4.63 -8.86 -13.37
C VAL A 129 4.36 -10.28 -12.88
N ASP A 130 4.16 -11.23 -13.80
CA ASP A 130 3.90 -12.63 -13.44
C ASP A 130 5.08 -13.27 -12.71
N SER A 131 6.31 -13.05 -13.22
CA SER A 131 7.55 -13.52 -12.56
C SER A 131 7.68 -12.94 -11.15
N LEU A 132 7.47 -11.63 -10.98
CA LEU A 132 7.54 -10.97 -9.68
C LEU A 132 6.53 -11.58 -8.70
N VAL A 133 5.25 -11.69 -9.08
CA VAL A 133 4.20 -12.26 -8.22
C VAL A 133 4.49 -13.72 -7.87
N GLN A 134 5.03 -14.51 -8.81
CA GLN A 134 5.45 -15.87 -8.55
C GLN A 134 6.55 -15.94 -7.47
N ARG A 135 7.59 -15.05 -7.55
CA ARG A 135 8.67 -15.00 -6.54
C ARG A 135 8.14 -14.55 -5.19
N ILE A 136 7.23 -13.57 -5.17
CA ILE A 136 6.56 -13.13 -3.93
C ILE A 136 5.80 -14.30 -3.29
N ALA A 137 5.00 -15.02 -4.06
CA ALA A 137 4.23 -16.17 -3.56
C ALA A 137 5.12 -17.31 -3.04
N THR A 138 6.29 -17.51 -3.67
CA THR A 138 7.29 -18.49 -3.19
C THR A 138 7.94 -18.03 -1.88
N ALA A 139 8.36 -16.76 -1.82
CA ALA A 139 8.98 -16.19 -0.63
C ALA A 139 8.01 -16.13 0.55
N HIS A 140 6.74 -15.77 0.32
CA HIS A 140 5.73 -15.69 1.38
C HIS A 140 5.50 -17.03 2.09
N LYS A 141 5.65 -18.16 1.41
CA LYS A 141 5.60 -19.50 2.05
C LYS A 141 6.71 -19.70 3.08
N ARG A 142 7.86 -19.04 2.92
CA ARG A 142 9.01 -19.10 3.84
C ARG A 142 8.96 -18.01 4.90
N HIS A 143 8.29 -16.90 4.58
CA HIS A 143 8.15 -15.72 5.43
C HIS A 143 6.66 -15.37 5.66
N PRO A 144 5.83 -16.30 6.21
CA PRO A 144 4.38 -16.11 6.32
C PRO A 144 3.98 -14.99 7.29
N GLN A 145 4.93 -14.50 8.10
CA GLN A 145 4.73 -13.37 9.00
C GLN A 145 4.82 -12.01 8.28
N LEU A 146 5.44 -11.95 7.10
CA LEU A 146 5.57 -10.71 6.35
C LEU A 146 4.29 -10.41 5.57
N ARG A 147 3.77 -9.20 5.75
CA ARG A 147 2.70 -8.68 4.93
C ARG A 147 3.21 -8.44 3.51
N MET A 148 2.45 -8.88 2.51
CA MET A 148 2.71 -8.60 1.10
C MET A 148 1.57 -7.74 0.58
N SER A 149 1.85 -6.46 0.24
CA SER A 149 0.89 -5.54 -0.35
C SER A 149 1.25 -5.19 -1.78
N PHE A 150 0.23 -4.92 -2.58
CA PHE A 150 0.36 -4.45 -3.97
C PHE A 150 -0.29 -3.08 -4.06
N THR A 151 0.51 -2.05 -4.30
CA THR A 151 0.03 -0.70 -4.53
C THR A 151 -0.26 -0.51 -6.00
N VAL A 152 -1.51 -0.11 -6.31
CA VAL A 152 -2.06 -0.11 -7.67
C VAL A 152 -2.95 1.11 -7.92
N ALA A 153 -2.93 1.62 -9.15
CA ALA A 153 -3.79 2.72 -9.57
C ALA A 153 -5.27 2.30 -9.63
N THR A 154 -6.14 3.19 -9.19
CA THR A 154 -7.58 2.95 -9.18
C THR A 154 -8.40 4.18 -9.58
N HIS A 155 -9.59 3.92 -10.15
CA HIS A 155 -10.69 4.89 -10.26
C HIS A 155 -11.70 4.66 -9.13
N ALA A 156 -12.59 5.62 -8.95
CA ALA A 156 -13.65 5.61 -7.94
C ALA A 156 -15.01 5.92 -8.57
N ALA A 157 -15.38 5.20 -9.63
CA ALA A 157 -16.62 5.46 -10.36
C ALA A 157 -17.84 5.39 -9.44
N ASP A 158 -18.75 6.37 -9.57
CA ASP A 158 -20.00 6.54 -8.83
C ASP A 158 -21.24 6.48 -9.76
N ASP A 159 -21.05 5.91 -10.96
CA ASP A 159 -22.08 5.74 -11.98
C ASP A 159 -22.70 4.33 -12.04
N GLY A 160 -22.34 3.48 -11.07
CA GLY A 160 -22.77 2.08 -11.00
C GLY A 160 -21.94 1.11 -11.86
N SER A 161 -20.94 1.58 -12.62
CA SER A 161 -20.07 0.73 -13.45
C SER A 161 -19.08 -0.10 -12.64
N LEU A 162 -18.83 0.25 -11.37
CA LEU A 162 -17.79 -0.32 -10.51
C LEU A 162 -16.37 -0.19 -11.12
N ARG A 163 -16.14 0.79 -12.01
CA ARG A 163 -14.82 1.05 -12.55
C ARG A 163 -13.86 1.41 -11.40
N SER A 164 -12.79 0.63 -11.27
CA SER A 164 -11.83 0.72 -10.17
C SER A 164 -10.41 0.42 -10.65
N LEU A 165 -9.84 -0.76 -10.41
CA LEU A 165 -8.49 -1.07 -10.85
C LEU A 165 -8.29 -0.75 -12.34
N ASN A 166 -7.13 -0.17 -12.68
CA ASN A 166 -6.72 -0.03 -14.07
C ASN A 166 -6.35 -1.42 -14.67
N PRO A 167 -6.11 -1.55 -15.99
CA PRO A 167 -5.77 -2.84 -16.61
C PRO A 167 -4.54 -3.52 -15.99
N LEU A 168 -3.55 -2.76 -15.54
CA LEU A 168 -2.36 -3.30 -14.86
C LEU A 168 -2.72 -3.86 -13.48
N GLY A 169 -3.52 -3.14 -12.70
CA GLY A 169 -4.03 -3.60 -11.40
C GLY A 169 -4.87 -4.88 -11.52
N GLU A 170 -5.70 -4.99 -12.58
CA GLU A 170 -6.44 -6.22 -12.88
C GLU A 170 -5.50 -7.39 -13.24
N THR A 171 -4.42 -7.11 -13.98
CA THR A 171 -3.38 -8.09 -14.31
C THR A 171 -2.67 -8.60 -13.06
N ILE A 172 -2.28 -7.69 -12.15
CA ILE A 172 -1.65 -8.02 -10.87
C ILE A 172 -2.58 -8.89 -10.03
N LEU A 173 -3.85 -8.51 -9.89
CA LEU A 173 -4.84 -9.29 -9.14
C LEU A 173 -5.02 -10.70 -9.74
N ALA A 174 -5.04 -10.82 -11.07
CA ALA A 174 -5.10 -12.11 -11.75
C ALA A 174 -3.86 -12.97 -11.46
N ALA A 175 -2.65 -12.39 -11.47
CA ALA A 175 -1.41 -13.07 -11.15
C ALA A 175 -1.38 -13.51 -9.66
N VAL A 176 -1.78 -12.64 -8.73
CA VAL A 176 -1.89 -12.95 -7.29
C VAL A 176 -2.80 -14.17 -7.07
N ARG A 177 -3.94 -14.22 -7.73
CA ARG A 177 -4.87 -15.36 -7.66
C ARG A 177 -4.28 -16.64 -8.28
N ARG A 178 -3.64 -16.52 -9.46
CA ARG A 178 -3.02 -17.65 -10.17
C ARG A 178 -1.90 -18.29 -9.35
N HIS A 179 -1.07 -17.50 -8.67
CA HIS A 179 0.02 -17.99 -7.83
C HIS A 179 -0.40 -18.33 -6.39
N GLY A 180 -1.70 -18.18 -6.06
CA GLY A 180 -2.27 -18.63 -4.79
C GLY A 180 -1.86 -17.80 -3.57
N LEU A 181 -1.49 -16.53 -3.75
CA LEU A 181 -1.17 -15.59 -2.66
C LEU A 181 -2.48 -15.03 -2.06
N ARG A 182 -3.14 -15.83 -1.21
CA ARG A 182 -4.52 -15.60 -0.77
C ARG A 182 -4.69 -14.48 0.25
N ASP A 183 -3.65 -14.13 0.98
CA ASP A 183 -3.61 -13.12 2.04
C ASP A 183 -2.92 -11.82 1.59
N ALA A 184 -2.64 -11.70 0.29
CA ALA A 184 -2.16 -10.46 -0.29
C ALA A 184 -3.12 -9.31 -0.03
N VAL A 185 -2.57 -8.13 0.20
CA VAL A 185 -3.32 -6.90 0.42
C VAL A 185 -3.18 -6.00 -0.80
N PHE A 186 -4.27 -5.35 -1.20
CA PHE A 186 -4.29 -4.38 -2.28
C PHE A 186 -4.39 -2.98 -1.70
N ASN A 187 -3.33 -2.22 -1.86
CA ASN A 187 -3.25 -0.82 -1.48
C ASN A 187 -3.64 0.05 -2.68
N LEU A 188 -4.77 0.73 -2.58
CA LEU A 188 -5.32 1.50 -3.67
C LEU A 188 -4.75 2.93 -3.64
N MET A 189 -4.11 3.36 -4.73
CA MET A 189 -3.76 4.76 -4.93
C MET A 189 -5.05 5.54 -5.20
N VAL A 190 -5.56 6.23 -4.17
CA VAL A 190 -6.82 6.99 -4.19
C VAL A 190 -6.53 8.47 -4.38
N MET A 191 -5.92 8.78 -5.51
CA MET A 191 -5.39 10.07 -5.92
C MET A 191 -5.47 10.23 -7.44
N ASP A 192 -5.21 11.44 -7.96
CA ASP A 192 -5.01 11.76 -9.38
C ASP A 192 -6.12 11.24 -10.31
N TYR A 193 -7.36 11.34 -9.87
CA TYR A 193 -8.53 10.85 -10.61
C TYR A 193 -8.77 11.54 -11.96
N GLY A 194 -8.17 12.72 -12.19
CA GLY A 194 -8.41 13.55 -13.35
C GLY A 194 -9.57 14.51 -13.16
N ASP A 195 -10.22 14.91 -14.27
CA ASP A 195 -11.39 15.78 -14.23
C ASP A 195 -12.58 15.08 -13.59
N ALA A 196 -13.33 15.83 -12.77
CA ALA A 196 -14.45 15.30 -12.01
C ALA A 196 -15.55 14.78 -12.94
N ALA A 197 -15.76 13.48 -12.95
CA ALA A 197 -16.85 12.83 -13.68
C ALA A 197 -17.29 11.55 -12.94
N PRO A 198 -18.57 11.16 -12.99
CA PRO A 198 -19.09 10.01 -12.26
C PRO A 198 -18.42 8.67 -12.59
N ASN A 199 -17.79 8.55 -13.76
CA ASN A 199 -17.06 7.35 -14.17
C ASN A 199 -15.61 7.29 -13.68
N VAL A 200 -15.13 8.31 -12.94
CA VAL A 200 -13.76 8.35 -12.41
C VAL A 200 -13.68 8.63 -10.91
N CYS A 201 -14.60 9.46 -10.36
CA CYS A 201 -14.62 9.81 -8.94
C CYS A 201 -16.04 10.17 -8.49
N VAL A 202 -16.24 10.28 -7.17
CA VAL A 202 -17.45 10.87 -6.58
C VAL A 202 -17.39 12.37 -6.80
N ALA A 203 -18.19 12.88 -7.76
CA ALA A 203 -18.18 14.28 -8.13
C ALA A 203 -19.08 15.12 -7.18
N ALA A 204 -18.55 16.22 -6.67
CA ALA A 204 -19.26 17.18 -5.86
C ALA A 204 -18.83 18.62 -6.20
N GLY A 205 -19.76 19.49 -6.58
CA GLY A 205 -19.47 20.89 -6.89
C GLY A 205 -18.45 21.09 -8.03
N GLY A 206 -18.43 20.19 -9.02
CA GLY A 206 -17.51 20.23 -10.17
C GLY A 206 -16.09 19.75 -9.87
N ARG A 207 -15.85 19.13 -8.71
CA ARG A 207 -14.57 18.55 -8.30
C ARG A 207 -14.78 17.11 -7.78
N CYS A 208 -13.71 16.33 -7.73
CA CYS A 208 -13.73 15.08 -7.01
C CYS A 208 -13.77 15.34 -5.50
N ASP A 209 -14.73 14.74 -4.80
CA ASP A 209 -14.73 14.63 -3.33
C ASP A 209 -13.73 13.54 -2.97
N MET A 210 -12.56 13.93 -2.50
CA MET A 210 -11.41 13.01 -2.39
C MET A 210 -11.64 11.92 -1.35
N ALA A 211 -12.21 12.26 -0.19
CA ALA A 211 -12.47 11.26 0.85
C ALA A 211 -13.56 10.28 0.43
N ARG A 212 -14.68 10.76 -0.16
CA ARG A 212 -15.74 9.89 -0.66
C ARG A 212 -15.27 9.04 -1.83
N SER A 213 -14.47 9.61 -2.73
CA SER A 213 -13.88 8.85 -3.84
C SER A 213 -12.96 7.73 -3.36
N ALA A 214 -12.14 7.99 -2.34
CA ALA A 214 -11.28 6.96 -1.77
C ALA A 214 -12.09 5.78 -1.19
N LEU A 215 -13.16 6.05 -0.47
CA LEU A 215 -14.05 5.00 0.07
C LEU A 215 -14.84 4.31 -1.04
N GLN A 216 -15.27 5.04 -2.07
CA GLN A 216 -15.95 4.48 -3.24
C GLN A 216 -15.04 3.52 -4.01
N ALA A 217 -13.74 3.84 -4.16
CA ALA A 217 -12.77 2.94 -4.76
C ALA A 217 -12.70 1.59 -4.02
N ALA A 218 -12.66 1.63 -2.67
CA ALA A 218 -12.67 0.41 -1.86
C ALA A 218 -13.98 -0.39 -2.05
N HIS A 219 -15.13 0.28 -2.10
CA HIS A 219 -16.42 -0.37 -2.38
C HIS A 219 -16.44 -1.03 -3.77
N ASN A 220 -15.97 -0.33 -4.80
CA ASN A 220 -15.94 -0.86 -6.16
C ASN A 220 -15.02 -2.09 -6.28
N VAL A 221 -13.83 -2.03 -5.68
CA VAL A 221 -12.89 -3.16 -5.66
C VAL A 221 -13.48 -4.34 -4.91
N HIS A 222 -14.08 -4.11 -3.74
CA HIS A 222 -14.76 -5.16 -2.98
C HIS A 222 -15.88 -5.81 -3.80
N ALA A 223 -16.78 -5.01 -4.39
CA ALA A 223 -17.94 -5.50 -5.11
C ALA A 223 -17.57 -6.20 -6.42
N LYS A 224 -16.67 -5.60 -7.22
CA LYS A 224 -16.30 -6.11 -8.54
C LYS A 224 -15.45 -7.38 -8.49
N TYR A 225 -14.50 -7.41 -7.57
CA TYR A 225 -13.51 -8.49 -7.52
C TYR A 225 -13.69 -9.46 -6.35
N ALA A 226 -14.71 -9.26 -5.50
CA ALA A 226 -14.95 -10.04 -4.29
C ALA A 226 -13.72 -10.06 -3.35
N LEU A 227 -12.95 -8.95 -3.33
CA LEU A 227 -11.81 -8.79 -2.43
C LEU A 227 -12.33 -8.35 -1.06
N PRO A 228 -12.05 -9.06 0.04
CA PRO A 228 -12.51 -8.67 1.37
C PRO A 228 -11.96 -7.30 1.78
N TYR A 229 -12.73 -6.48 2.50
CA TYR A 229 -12.24 -5.20 3.03
C TYR A 229 -10.96 -5.34 3.88
N ALA A 230 -10.82 -6.46 4.59
CA ALA A 230 -9.60 -6.78 5.34
C ALA A 230 -8.36 -7.07 4.47
N GLN A 231 -8.49 -7.02 3.13
CA GLN A 231 -7.40 -7.10 2.16
C GLN A 231 -7.28 -5.83 1.30
N ILE A 232 -7.95 -4.75 1.69
CA ILE A 232 -7.91 -3.46 0.98
C ILE A 232 -7.29 -2.41 1.91
N GLU A 233 -6.35 -1.65 1.38
CA GLU A 233 -5.75 -0.46 1.99
C GLU A 233 -5.94 0.74 1.07
N LEU A 234 -5.78 1.94 1.62
CA LEU A 234 -5.93 3.17 0.87
C LEU A 234 -4.72 4.08 1.06
N THR A 235 -4.25 4.65 -0.04
CA THR A 235 -3.17 5.65 -0.08
C THR A 235 -3.62 6.89 -0.82
N PRO A 236 -4.16 7.93 -0.15
CA PRO A 236 -4.34 9.25 -0.75
C PRO A 236 -3.01 10.00 -0.89
N MET A 237 -2.94 10.93 -1.84
CA MET A 237 -1.91 11.95 -1.92
C MET A 237 -2.40 13.21 -1.19
N ILE A 238 -1.74 13.59 -0.11
CA ILE A 238 -2.16 14.72 0.74
C ILE A 238 -1.86 16.07 0.09
N GLY A 239 -2.77 17.04 0.26
CA GLY A 239 -2.65 18.35 -0.34
C GLY A 239 -2.99 18.37 -1.84
N ILE A 240 -2.32 19.23 -2.61
CA ILE A 240 -2.49 19.29 -4.07
C ILE A 240 -1.84 18.06 -4.69
N ASN A 241 -2.61 17.30 -5.49
CA ASN A 241 -2.16 16.13 -6.20
C ASN A 241 -1.40 16.50 -7.49
N ASP A 242 -0.82 15.52 -8.21
CA ASP A 242 -0.16 15.77 -9.50
C ASP A 242 -1.21 16.26 -10.52
N VAL A 243 -2.42 15.73 -10.47
CA VAL A 243 -3.60 16.36 -11.09
C VAL A 243 -4.07 17.50 -10.17
N ALA A 244 -3.67 18.73 -10.45
CA ALA A 244 -3.84 19.89 -9.55
C ALA A 244 -5.30 20.24 -9.20
N SER A 245 -6.29 19.76 -9.98
CA SER A 245 -7.71 19.88 -9.65
C SER A 245 -8.15 18.95 -8.51
N ASN A 246 -7.36 17.94 -8.20
CA ASN A 246 -7.57 16.99 -7.10
C ASN A 246 -6.79 17.49 -5.87
N VAL A 247 -7.51 17.90 -4.83
CA VAL A 247 -6.92 18.43 -3.60
C VAL A 247 -7.46 17.67 -2.42
N PHE A 248 -6.58 16.95 -1.72
CA PHE A 248 -6.91 16.20 -0.52
C PHE A 248 -6.66 17.08 0.73
N SER A 249 -7.70 17.48 1.41
CA SER A 249 -7.63 18.37 2.56
C SER A 249 -7.45 17.63 3.90
N VAL A 250 -7.14 18.37 4.96
CA VAL A 250 -7.12 17.84 6.35
C VAL A 250 -8.51 17.34 6.79
N ALA A 251 -9.59 17.93 6.25
CA ALA A 251 -10.95 17.43 6.51
C ALA A 251 -11.18 16.08 5.82
N ASP A 252 -10.67 15.88 4.58
CA ASP A 252 -10.71 14.61 3.89
C ASP A 252 -9.91 13.54 4.64
N ALA A 253 -8.76 13.89 5.21
CA ALA A 253 -7.94 12.98 6.01
C ALA A 253 -8.73 12.41 7.20
N ARG A 254 -9.47 13.25 7.91
CA ARG A 254 -10.32 12.82 9.03
C ARG A 254 -11.49 11.95 8.56
N ALA A 255 -12.19 12.38 7.52
CA ALA A 255 -13.33 11.65 6.97
C ALA A 255 -12.92 10.28 6.43
N LEU A 256 -11.79 10.21 5.70
CA LEU A 256 -11.24 8.96 5.18
C LEU A 256 -10.87 8.00 6.31
N ALA A 257 -10.17 8.45 7.33
CA ALA A 257 -9.78 7.60 8.46
C ALA A 257 -11.00 7.03 9.22
N GLN A 258 -12.06 7.81 9.38
CA GLN A 258 -13.34 7.34 9.95
C GLN A 258 -13.96 6.25 9.06
N GLY A 259 -13.98 6.44 7.74
CA GLY A 259 -14.50 5.46 6.78
C GLY A 259 -13.68 4.17 6.76
N VAL A 260 -12.36 4.27 6.77
CA VAL A 260 -11.43 3.13 6.86
C VAL A 260 -11.72 2.27 8.10
N LYS A 261 -11.90 2.92 9.25
CA LYS A 261 -12.29 2.24 10.49
C LYS A 261 -13.66 1.58 10.39
N ALA A 262 -14.67 2.28 9.85
CA ALA A 262 -16.03 1.77 9.71
C ALA A 262 -16.10 0.56 8.78
N LEU A 263 -15.37 0.55 7.66
CA LEU A 263 -15.28 -0.54 6.71
C LEU A 263 -14.37 -1.67 7.18
N LYS A 264 -13.58 -1.47 8.23
CA LYS A 264 -12.57 -2.40 8.72
C LYS A 264 -11.56 -2.76 7.62
N LEU A 265 -11.04 -1.75 6.93
CA LEU A 265 -10.00 -1.93 5.93
C LEU A 265 -8.71 -2.45 6.58
N ALA A 266 -7.80 -3.00 5.77
CA ALA A 266 -6.54 -3.56 6.23
C ALA A 266 -5.52 -2.50 6.67
N GLY A 267 -5.61 -1.29 6.13
CA GLY A 267 -4.71 -0.19 6.47
C GLY A 267 -5.07 1.13 5.84
N LEU A 268 -4.32 2.14 6.27
CA LEU A 268 -4.35 3.50 5.74
C LEU A 268 -2.91 4.01 5.65
N HIS A 269 -2.55 4.53 4.50
CA HIS A 269 -1.28 5.16 4.21
C HIS A 269 -1.54 6.55 3.66
N PHE A 270 -0.50 7.30 3.29
CA PHE A 270 -0.62 8.48 2.44
C PHE A 270 0.73 8.82 1.80
N TRP A 271 0.69 9.37 0.61
CA TRP A 271 1.79 9.98 -0.09
C TRP A 271 1.82 11.48 0.22
N SER A 272 2.78 12.03 0.95
CA SER A 272 3.80 11.35 1.73
C SER A 272 4.07 12.14 3.02
N LEU A 273 4.77 11.53 3.96
CA LEU A 273 5.16 12.20 5.20
C LEU A 273 6.01 13.44 4.93
N ASP A 274 6.84 13.40 3.87
CA ASP A 274 7.66 14.54 3.43
C ASP A 274 6.80 15.76 3.04
N ARG A 275 5.56 15.51 2.61
CA ARG A 275 4.59 16.54 2.22
C ARG A 275 3.72 17.07 3.37
N ASP A 276 3.72 16.41 4.55
CA ASP A 276 2.89 16.82 5.69
C ASP A 276 3.46 18.05 6.42
N THR A 277 3.70 19.10 5.64
CA THR A 277 4.22 20.40 6.07
C THR A 277 3.75 21.50 5.11
N PRO A 278 3.57 22.75 5.59
CA PRO A 278 3.26 23.87 4.70
C PRO A 278 4.45 24.18 3.76
N CYS A 279 4.14 24.67 2.57
CA CYS A 279 5.18 25.17 1.66
C CYS A 279 5.73 26.49 2.19
N SER A 280 7.04 26.69 2.06
CA SER A 280 7.69 27.96 2.40
C SER A 280 7.25 29.13 1.48
N THR A 281 6.88 28.79 0.25
CA THR A 281 6.28 29.70 -0.71
C THR A 281 5.03 29.03 -1.30
N PRO A 282 3.86 29.73 -1.34
CA PRO A 282 2.66 29.18 -1.95
C PRO A 282 2.92 28.68 -3.38
N THR A 283 2.43 27.48 -3.70
CA THR A 283 2.51 26.88 -5.03
C THR A 283 1.15 26.35 -5.46
N PRO A 284 0.74 26.52 -6.73
CA PRO A 284 -0.51 25.96 -7.24
C PRO A 284 -0.37 24.52 -7.74
N ALA A 285 0.79 23.91 -7.61
CA ALA A 285 1.10 22.58 -8.10
C ALA A 285 1.57 21.67 -6.97
N ALA A 286 1.54 20.36 -7.22
CA ALA A 286 2.12 19.38 -6.32
C ALA A 286 3.60 19.65 -6.03
N SER A 287 4.02 19.37 -4.82
CA SER A 287 5.40 19.51 -4.37
C SER A 287 5.82 18.22 -3.66
N PRO A 288 7.03 17.70 -3.88
CA PRO A 288 7.50 16.50 -3.19
C PRO A 288 7.79 16.72 -1.70
N ILE A 289 7.88 17.99 -1.24
CA ILE A 289 8.34 18.34 0.10
C ILE A 289 7.34 19.16 0.92
N CYS A 290 6.15 19.44 0.40
CA CYS A 290 5.10 20.16 1.12
C CYS A 290 3.73 19.87 0.51
N SER A 291 2.65 20.08 1.28
CA SER A 291 1.27 19.76 0.86
C SER A 291 0.67 20.74 -0.15
N ALA A 292 1.23 21.94 -0.26
CA ALA A 292 0.71 23.04 -1.07
C ALA A 292 -0.71 23.53 -0.68
N VAL A 293 -1.17 23.22 0.54
CA VAL A 293 -2.40 23.72 1.12
C VAL A 293 -2.10 24.42 2.45
N ASP A 294 -3.02 25.27 2.89
CA ASP A 294 -2.91 25.96 4.19
C ASP A 294 -3.23 24.99 5.34
N ALA A 295 -2.20 24.30 5.79
CA ALA A 295 -2.27 23.35 6.90
C ALA A 295 -0.95 23.34 7.68
N PRO A 296 -0.98 23.34 9.04
CA PRO A 296 0.24 23.25 9.83
C PRO A 296 0.97 21.91 9.63
N ALA A 297 2.26 21.90 9.92
CA ALA A 297 3.06 20.68 9.85
C ALA A 297 2.47 19.55 10.70
N GLY A 298 2.37 18.34 10.14
CA GLY A 298 1.80 17.17 10.80
C GLY A 298 0.27 17.12 10.86
N ALA A 299 -0.43 18.08 10.21
CA ALA A 299 -1.89 18.17 10.31
C ALA A 299 -2.60 16.95 9.72
N PHE A 300 -2.12 16.40 8.62
CA PHE A 300 -2.71 15.21 8.00
C PHE A 300 -2.46 13.96 8.86
N THR A 301 -1.23 13.77 9.33
CA THR A 301 -0.89 12.70 10.29
C THR A 301 -1.78 12.73 11.51
N GLN A 302 -1.93 13.90 12.13
CA GLN A 302 -2.77 14.08 13.33
C GLN A 302 -4.25 13.81 13.05
N ALA A 303 -4.78 14.32 11.91
CA ALA A 303 -6.19 14.15 11.55
C ALA A 303 -6.54 12.68 11.31
N MET A 304 -5.68 11.94 10.61
CA MET A 304 -5.87 10.50 10.38
C MET A 304 -5.75 9.73 11.69
N ARG A 305 -4.68 9.95 12.45
CA ARG A 305 -4.40 9.21 13.68
C ARG A 305 -5.48 9.37 14.75
N ALA A 306 -6.07 10.57 14.88
CA ALA A 306 -7.14 10.83 15.84
C ALA A 306 -8.43 10.05 15.54
N ALA A 307 -8.62 9.56 14.31
CA ALA A 307 -9.83 8.84 13.89
C ALA A 307 -9.62 7.32 13.76
N LEU A 308 -8.37 6.85 13.76
CA LEU A 308 -8.02 5.43 13.65
C LEU A 308 -8.17 4.68 14.99
N PRO A 309 -8.18 3.32 14.96
CA PRO A 309 -8.27 2.50 16.15
C PRO A 309 -7.10 2.69 17.12
#